data_489600705008d5843e9887b216b6a567
#
_entry.id   489600705008d5843e9887b216b6a567
#
_cell.length_a   1.000
_cell.length_b   1.000
_cell.length_c   1.000
_cell.angle_alpha   90.00
_cell.angle_beta   90.00
_cell.angle_gamma   90.00
#
_symmetry.space_group_name_H-M   'P 1'
#
loop_
_entity.id
_entity.type
_entity.pdbx_description
1 polymer ?
#
loop_
_entity_poly.entity_id
_entity_poly.type
_entity_poly.pdbx_seq_one_letter_code
_entity_poly.pdbx_strand_id
1 'polypeptide(L)'
;MRTLSTSLLILLGSILAAADATLPNWPNHGTIFLLTDRTGVDLPATESVTDFPLLVRLQGEWFPFAQAKPHGEDLRFTDDQGNVLPHQIEAWDPAGGTAAIWVRIPKIIGQQRQTLHVHWGKADAPDVSDGAKVFNESNDYLTVWHLGETPLDATGRLSAKDTGTSAVVGMIGAARHFPGKAGLFVGDKITGLPTGSQPHTTEAWFRPEQANGNVLAWGNEQGQGKVVMHYRSPSHVKMEGYFSDADVQSTPFPAGEWVHVVHTYTLGDSKVYINGELANAAKGRSTPLNIRTPARFWIGGWYHNYNFVGAIDEVRLSRVARSAAWVKLSYANQGTRQSLHGLLVAPGKGEVTLTPATAEIAEGGRLPFTLVAPGAQKVTWIVVRDGREQVIAMDRFRFELVAGRTQGDATVKVMARVVTADGTVDRIATASIREAIPEPKIHLQAPTSWDGRSPLDITVIADNQAALTKAGAGALTVRWQADSFAVTQEARGATLHLKRAQRSGLLTVKATVDNGGIPTTANATIDVREPTKEAWTTRAADPTRNQPTTNSTPGMTAAKAPCTAMASSIARVQSSPSP
;
A
#
# COMPACT_ATOMS: atom_id res chain seq x y z
N MET A 1 -44.56 -57.73 22.73
CA MET A 1 -43.89 -57.32 21.52
C MET A 1 -44.56 -56.06 20.99
N ARG A 2 -43.95 -54.91 21.23
CA ARG A 2 -44.42 -53.61 20.68
C ARG A 2 -43.37 -53.15 19.71
N THR A 3 -43.71 -53.08 18.42
CA THR A 3 -42.89 -52.58 17.34
C THR A 3 -42.95 -51.06 17.33
N LEU A 4 -41.78 -50.41 17.58
CA LEU A 4 -41.63 -48.96 17.34
C LEU A 4 -41.33 -48.76 15.85
N SER A 5 -42.23 -48.05 15.16
CA SER A 5 -42.00 -47.51 13.84
C SER A 5 -41.31 -46.14 13.96
N THR A 6 -40.06 -46.06 13.52
CA THR A 6 -39.31 -44.82 13.46
C THR A 6 -39.60 -44.18 12.08
N SER A 7 -40.38 -43.10 12.08
CA SER A 7 -40.63 -42.31 10.87
C SER A 7 -39.43 -41.35 10.65
N LEU A 8 -38.66 -41.59 9.60
CA LEU A 8 -37.59 -40.70 9.10
C LEU A 8 -38.26 -39.54 8.32
N LEU A 9 -38.26 -38.37 8.96
CA LEU A 9 -38.70 -37.13 8.29
C LEU A 9 -37.54 -36.63 7.40
N ILE A 10 -37.64 -36.86 6.08
CA ILE A 10 -36.75 -36.25 5.10
C ILE A 10 -37.25 -34.81 4.88
N LEU A 11 -36.54 -33.83 5.45
CA LEU A 11 -36.67 -32.41 5.07
C LEU A 11 -36.13 -32.22 3.66
N LEU A 12 -37.01 -32.25 2.64
CA LEU A 12 -36.69 -31.69 1.34
C LEU A 12 -36.60 -30.16 1.51
N GLY A 13 -35.40 -29.65 1.65
CA GLY A 13 -35.12 -28.23 1.43
C GLY A 13 -35.36 -27.90 -0.03
N SER A 14 -36.51 -27.28 -0.33
CA SER A 14 -36.75 -26.65 -1.62
C SER A 14 -35.70 -25.58 -1.84
N ILE A 15 -34.74 -25.86 -2.74
CA ILE A 15 -33.91 -24.82 -3.35
C ILE A 15 -34.91 -24.00 -4.20
N LEU A 16 -35.44 -22.91 -3.62
CA LEU A 16 -36.01 -21.85 -4.44
C LEU A 16 -34.85 -21.33 -5.31
N ALA A 17 -34.90 -21.62 -6.59
CA ALA A 17 -34.16 -20.84 -7.57
C ALA A 17 -34.62 -19.39 -7.36
N ALA A 18 -33.68 -18.51 -6.93
CA ALA A 18 -33.98 -17.09 -6.87
C ALA A 18 -34.43 -16.66 -8.25
N ALA A 19 -35.65 -16.14 -8.34
CA ALA A 19 -36.14 -15.53 -9.57
C ALA A 19 -35.12 -14.41 -9.89
N ASP A 20 -34.63 -14.40 -11.13
CA ASP A 20 -33.75 -13.30 -11.59
C ASP A 20 -34.51 -11.99 -11.37
N ALA A 21 -34.03 -11.19 -10.40
CA ALA A 21 -34.63 -9.88 -10.09
C ALA A 21 -34.21 -8.88 -11.18
N THR A 22 -34.73 -9.09 -12.39
CA THR A 22 -34.43 -8.28 -13.56
C THR A 22 -35.25 -7.00 -13.56
N LEU A 23 -34.57 -5.87 -13.81
CA LEU A 23 -35.26 -4.61 -14.07
C LEU A 23 -35.92 -4.68 -15.44
N PRO A 24 -37.25 -4.38 -15.53
CA PRO A 24 -37.92 -4.31 -16.81
C PRO A 24 -37.21 -3.33 -17.77
N ASN A 25 -37.02 -3.75 -19.03
CA ASN A 25 -36.40 -2.95 -20.09
C ASN A 25 -34.90 -2.70 -19.98
N TRP A 26 -34.15 -3.42 -19.12
CA TRP A 26 -32.71 -3.50 -19.19
C TRP A 26 -32.31 -4.75 -19.99
N PRO A 27 -31.62 -4.59 -21.16
CA PRO A 27 -31.32 -5.74 -22.01
C PRO A 27 -30.22 -6.65 -21.44
N ASN A 28 -29.36 -6.11 -20.60
CA ASN A 28 -28.29 -6.88 -20.00
C ASN A 28 -28.36 -6.85 -18.48
N HIS A 29 -28.06 -7.96 -17.86
CA HIS A 29 -27.93 -8.09 -16.41
C HIS A 29 -26.98 -9.21 -16.05
N GLY A 30 -26.50 -9.20 -14.81
CA GLY A 30 -25.68 -10.25 -14.25
C GLY A 30 -25.59 -10.16 -12.73
N THR A 31 -24.99 -11.16 -12.12
CA THR A 31 -24.91 -11.29 -10.66
C THR A 31 -23.47 -11.21 -10.18
N ILE A 32 -23.25 -10.45 -9.13
CA ILE A 32 -22.03 -10.40 -8.34
C ILE A 32 -22.36 -10.97 -6.96
N PHE A 33 -21.48 -11.83 -6.41
CA PHE A 33 -21.67 -12.38 -5.08
C PHE A 33 -20.90 -11.58 -4.04
N LEU A 34 -21.52 -11.27 -2.91
CA LEU A 34 -20.87 -10.81 -1.69
C LEU A 34 -20.44 -12.04 -0.89
N LEU A 35 -19.18 -12.12 -0.55
CA LEU A 35 -18.53 -13.30 0.03
C LEU A 35 -18.09 -12.99 1.46
N THR A 36 -18.94 -13.26 2.43
CA THR A 36 -18.62 -13.08 3.85
C THR A 36 -18.26 -14.40 4.55
N ASP A 37 -18.29 -15.50 3.82
CA ASP A 37 -17.80 -16.80 4.26
C ASP A 37 -16.27 -16.90 4.15
N ARG A 38 -15.70 -18.10 4.41
CA ARG A 38 -14.25 -18.36 4.34
C ARG A 38 -13.67 -18.22 2.92
N THR A 39 -14.48 -18.15 1.91
CA THR A 39 -14.03 -17.92 0.53
C THR A 39 -13.78 -16.44 0.23
N GLY A 40 -14.22 -15.55 1.12
CA GLY A 40 -14.09 -14.10 1.05
C GLY A 40 -13.48 -13.48 2.31
N VAL A 41 -14.27 -12.67 3.02
CA VAL A 41 -13.79 -11.87 4.17
C VAL A 41 -13.73 -12.67 5.48
N ASP A 42 -14.39 -13.82 5.56
CA ASP A 42 -14.57 -14.61 6.80
C ASP A 42 -15.12 -13.75 7.96
N LEU A 43 -16.26 -13.11 7.72
CA LEU A 43 -16.96 -12.35 8.75
C LEU A 43 -17.73 -13.31 9.65
N PRO A 44 -17.61 -13.24 11.00
CA PRO A 44 -18.36 -14.12 11.91
C PRO A 44 -19.86 -14.11 11.66
N ALA A 45 -20.53 -15.27 11.82
CA ALA A 45 -21.98 -15.40 11.59
C ALA A 45 -22.85 -14.53 12.51
N THR A 46 -22.30 -14.13 13.67
CA THR A 46 -22.94 -13.22 14.63
C THR A 46 -22.87 -11.75 14.21
N GLU A 47 -22.06 -11.44 13.23
CA GLU A 47 -21.85 -10.06 12.76
C GLU A 47 -22.75 -9.73 11.57
N SER A 48 -23.23 -8.51 11.56
CA SER A 48 -23.86 -7.91 10.40
C SER A 48 -23.59 -6.41 10.35
N VAL A 49 -23.58 -5.87 9.13
CA VAL A 49 -23.37 -4.44 8.88
C VAL A 49 -24.51 -3.93 8.01
N THR A 50 -25.12 -2.81 8.40
CA THR A 50 -26.22 -2.17 7.65
C THR A 50 -25.73 -0.94 6.90
N ASP A 51 -26.41 -0.65 5.78
CA ASP A 51 -26.17 0.56 4.97
C ASP A 51 -24.70 0.76 4.55
N PHE A 52 -24.05 -0.34 4.21
CA PHE A 52 -22.63 -0.36 3.87
C PHE A 52 -22.37 0.13 2.44
N PRO A 53 -21.46 1.10 2.22
CA PRO A 53 -21.04 1.51 0.89
C PRO A 53 -20.05 0.50 0.32
N LEU A 54 -20.52 -0.42 -0.50
CA LEU A 54 -19.72 -1.42 -1.20
C LEU A 54 -19.06 -0.80 -2.42
N LEU A 55 -17.75 -0.91 -2.53
CA LEU A 55 -17.03 -0.61 -3.76
C LEU A 55 -17.10 -1.80 -4.71
N VAL A 56 -17.77 -1.66 -5.83
CA VAL A 56 -17.79 -2.61 -6.95
C VAL A 56 -16.74 -2.17 -7.98
N ARG A 57 -15.73 -3.02 -8.22
CA ARG A 57 -14.76 -2.82 -9.29
C ARG A 57 -15.12 -3.67 -10.49
N LEU A 58 -15.40 -3.04 -11.63
CA LEU A 58 -15.64 -3.73 -12.90
C LEU A 58 -14.33 -3.85 -13.69
N GLN A 59 -14.17 -4.97 -14.40
CA GLN A 59 -12.98 -5.30 -15.18
C GLN A 59 -13.38 -5.74 -16.58
N GLY A 60 -12.70 -5.25 -17.61
CA GLY A 60 -13.01 -5.55 -19.02
C GLY A 60 -12.88 -7.02 -19.42
N GLU A 61 -12.23 -7.85 -18.59
CA GLU A 61 -12.16 -9.30 -18.80
C GLU A 61 -13.52 -10.00 -18.60
N TRP A 62 -14.45 -9.39 -17.86
CA TRP A 62 -15.73 -10.00 -17.50
C TRP A 62 -16.91 -9.01 -17.52
N PHE A 63 -16.69 -7.69 -17.60
CA PHE A 63 -17.74 -6.70 -17.81
C PHE A 63 -17.62 -6.09 -19.20
N PRO A 64 -18.67 -6.19 -20.04
CA PRO A 64 -18.62 -5.72 -21.42
C PRO A 64 -18.90 -4.22 -21.53
N PHE A 65 -17.91 -3.37 -21.23
CA PHE A 65 -18.03 -1.90 -21.25
C PHE A 65 -18.66 -1.33 -22.53
N ALA A 66 -18.41 -1.97 -23.70
CA ALA A 66 -18.99 -1.54 -24.97
C ALA A 66 -20.53 -1.68 -25.05
N GLN A 67 -21.14 -2.42 -24.15
CA GLN A 67 -22.61 -2.57 -24.06
C GLN A 67 -23.24 -1.55 -23.10
N ALA A 68 -22.46 -0.84 -22.30
CA ALA A 68 -22.91 0.23 -21.42
C ALA A 68 -22.81 1.59 -22.11
N LYS A 69 -23.49 2.60 -21.58
CA LYS A 69 -23.33 3.98 -22.05
C LYS A 69 -21.92 4.51 -21.77
N PRO A 70 -21.45 5.55 -22.50
CA PRO A 70 -20.05 6.01 -22.46
C PRO A 70 -19.50 6.35 -21.07
N HIS A 71 -20.34 6.77 -20.13
CA HIS A 71 -19.96 7.10 -18.76
C HIS A 71 -20.64 6.21 -17.71
N GLY A 72 -21.28 5.10 -18.12
CA GLY A 72 -21.96 4.17 -17.22
C GLY A 72 -23.31 4.67 -16.69
N GLU A 73 -23.91 5.69 -17.32
CA GLU A 73 -25.16 6.34 -16.88
C GLU A 73 -26.36 5.38 -16.79
N ASP A 74 -26.29 4.29 -17.54
CA ASP A 74 -27.30 3.23 -17.59
C ASP A 74 -27.08 2.10 -16.57
N LEU A 75 -26.07 2.17 -15.74
CA LEU A 75 -25.88 1.18 -14.67
C LEU A 75 -27.00 1.28 -13.64
N ARG A 76 -27.48 0.12 -13.20
CA ARG A 76 -28.36 -0.02 -12.03
C ARG A 76 -27.94 -1.23 -11.23
N PHE A 77 -28.12 -1.13 -9.92
CA PHE A 77 -27.86 -2.21 -8.99
C PHE A 77 -29.15 -2.53 -8.24
N THR A 78 -29.45 -3.82 -8.07
CA THR A 78 -30.62 -4.26 -7.29
C THR A 78 -30.24 -5.34 -6.28
N ASP A 79 -30.98 -5.40 -5.19
CA ASP A 79 -30.96 -6.53 -4.26
C ASP A 79 -31.77 -7.73 -4.80
N ASP A 80 -31.82 -8.82 -4.03
CA ASP A 80 -32.56 -10.05 -4.36
C ASP A 80 -34.07 -9.84 -4.46
N GLN A 81 -34.62 -8.76 -3.92
CA GLN A 81 -36.02 -8.40 -4.01
C GLN A 81 -36.31 -7.50 -5.21
N GLY A 82 -35.29 -7.11 -5.98
CA GLY A 82 -35.43 -6.21 -7.12
C GLY A 82 -35.47 -4.72 -6.74
N ASN A 83 -35.20 -4.36 -5.49
CA ASN A 83 -35.12 -2.96 -5.08
C ASN A 83 -33.86 -2.32 -5.67
N VAL A 84 -34.04 -1.16 -6.33
CA VAL A 84 -32.91 -0.39 -6.88
C VAL A 84 -32.10 0.23 -5.74
N LEU A 85 -30.81 -0.03 -5.75
CA LEU A 85 -29.86 0.47 -4.75
C LEU A 85 -29.21 1.78 -5.21
N PRO A 86 -29.02 2.76 -4.30
CA PRO A 86 -28.27 3.96 -4.60
C PRO A 86 -26.82 3.61 -4.97
N HIS A 87 -26.29 4.31 -5.99
CA HIS A 87 -24.90 4.14 -6.39
C HIS A 87 -24.25 5.46 -6.81
N GLN A 88 -22.91 5.48 -6.80
CA GLN A 88 -22.07 6.56 -7.30
C GLN A 88 -20.97 5.96 -8.16
N ILE A 89 -20.83 6.42 -9.38
CA ILE A 89 -19.67 6.14 -10.21
C ILE A 89 -18.56 7.10 -9.79
N GLU A 90 -17.49 6.58 -9.21
CA GLU A 90 -16.30 7.34 -8.83
C GLU A 90 -15.30 7.42 -9.99
N ALA A 91 -15.08 6.28 -10.67
CA ALA A 91 -14.20 6.19 -11.82
C ALA A 91 -14.82 5.31 -12.91
N TRP A 92 -14.67 5.73 -14.16
CA TRP A 92 -15.15 5.00 -15.33
C TRP A 92 -14.19 5.16 -16.48
N ASP A 93 -13.45 4.11 -16.80
CA ASP A 93 -12.48 4.06 -17.91
C ASP A 93 -12.78 2.84 -18.81
N PRO A 94 -13.69 2.97 -19.78
CA PRO A 94 -14.04 1.89 -20.70
C PRO A 94 -12.88 1.51 -21.64
N ALA A 95 -11.95 2.43 -21.92
CA ALA A 95 -10.77 2.16 -22.76
C ALA A 95 -9.73 1.33 -22.01
N GLY A 96 -9.47 1.66 -20.75
CA GLY A 96 -8.64 0.87 -19.85
C GLY A 96 -9.36 -0.38 -19.29
N GLY A 97 -10.67 -0.51 -19.54
CA GLY A 97 -11.48 -1.64 -19.08
C GLY A 97 -11.62 -1.69 -17.55
N THR A 98 -11.78 -0.55 -16.89
CA THR A 98 -11.91 -0.47 -15.44
C THR A 98 -13.00 0.50 -15.00
N ALA A 99 -13.67 0.18 -13.89
CA ALA A 99 -14.54 1.14 -13.21
C ALA A 99 -14.55 0.88 -11.69
N ALA A 100 -14.83 1.95 -10.94
CA ALA A 100 -15.04 1.94 -9.49
C ALA A 100 -16.39 2.57 -9.18
N ILE A 101 -17.29 1.79 -8.60
CA ILE A 101 -18.67 2.20 -8.32
C ILE A 101 -19.00 1.90 -6.87
N TRP A 102 -19.44 2.90 -6.12
CA TRP A 102 -19.97 2.73 -4.78
C TRP A 102 -21.46 2.38 -4.84
N VAL A 103 -21.85 1.31 -4.14
CA VAL A 103 -23.26 0.86 -4.05
C VAL A 103 -23.63 0.74 -2.58
N ARG A 104 -24.71 1.39 -2.15
CA ARG A 104 -25.19 1.29 -0.78
C ARG A 104 -25.97 0.00 -0.58
N ILE A 105 -25.36 -0.97 0.12
CA ILE A 105 -25.95 -2.26 0.44
C ILE A 105 -26.73 -2.16 1.75
N PRO A 106 -28.04 -2.50 1.77
CA PRO A 106 -28.85 -2.35 2.96
C PRO A 106 -28.36 -3.18 4.15
N LYS A 107 -27.90 -4.42 3.90
CA LYS A 107 -27.37 -5.29 4.95
C LYS A 107 -26.40 -6.32 4.40
N ILE A 108 -25.24 -6.44 5.04
CA ILE A 108 -24.26 -7.51 4.84
C ILE A 108 -24.27 -8.40 6.08
N ILE A 109 -24.40 -9.72 5.90
CA ILE A 109 -24.52 -10.72 6.97
C ILE A 109 -23.30 -11.64 6.91
N GLY A 110 -22.72 -11.93 8.08
CA GLY A 110 -21.54 -12.80 8.18
C GLY A 110 -21.84 -14.26 7.82
N GLN A 111 -20.83 -14.97 7.31
CA GLN A 111 -20.88 -16.38 6.88
C GLN A 111 -21.98 -16.66 5.85
N GLN A 112 -22.26 -15.71 4.96
CA GLN A 112 -23.26 -15.85 3.91
C GLN A 112 -22.70 -15.44 2.54
N ARG A 113 -23.32 -15.97 1.48
CA ARG A 113 -23.19 -15.47 0.12
C ARG A 113 -24.49 -14.74 -0.22
N GLN A 114 -24.37 -13.43 -0.38
CA GLN A 114 -25.48 -12.57 -0.77
C GLN A 114 -25.27 -12.16 -2.23
N THR A 115 -26.32 -11.87 -2.95
CA THR A 115 -26.24 -11.46 -4.35
C THR A 115 -26.46 -9.96 -4.50
N LEU A 116 -25.81 -9.41 -5.51
CA LEU A 116 -25.98 -8.07 -6.03
C LEU A 116 -26.18 -8.19 -7.53
N HIS A 117 -27.31 -7.72 -8.04
CA HIS A 117 -27.59 -7.75 -9.47
C HIS A 117 -27.17 -6.43 -10.11
N VAL A 118 -26.53 -6.53 -11.28
CA VAL A 118 -26.06 -5.40 -12.08
C VAL A 118 -26.83 -5.40 -13.40
N HIS A 119 -27.35 -4.24 -13.82
CA HIS A 119 -28.10 -4.07 -15.06
C HIS A 119 -27.47 -2.96 -15.89
N TRP A 120 -27.38 -3.15 -17.24
CA TRP A 120 -26.81 -2.18 -18.18
C TRP A 120 -27.38 -2.33 -19.58
N GLY A 121 -27.01 -1.42 -20.50
CA GLY A 121 -27.36 -1.47 -21.91
C GLY A 121 -28.65 -0.72 -22.27
N LYS A 122 -29.27 0.02 -21.36
CA LYS A 122 -30.49 0.79 -21.64
C LYS A 122 -30.13 2.18 -22.17
N ALA A 123 -30.29 2.38 -23.49
CA ALA A 123 -29.81 3.58 -24.20
C ALA A 123 -30.45 4.90 -23.69
N ASP A 124 -31.72 4.88 -23.29
CA ASP A 124 -32.46 6.04 -22.78
C ASP A 124 -32.43 6.21 -21.25
N ALA A 125 -31.62 5.40 -20.55
CA ALA A 125 -31.50 5.52 -19.10
C ALA A 125 -30.85 6.87 -18.70
N PRO A 126 -31.46 7.62 -17.76
CA PRO A 126 -30.83 8.83 -17.22
C PRO A 126 -29.67 8.46 -16.32
N ASP A 127 -28.71 9.37 -16.18
CA ASP A 127 -27.72 9.28 -15.12
C ASP A 127 -28.39 9.46 -13.75
N VAL A 128 -28.11 8.53 -12.84
CA VAL A 128 -28.61 8.55 -11.45
C VAL A 128 -27.47 8.35 -10.44
N SER A 129 -26.22 8.41 -10.92
CA SER A 129 -25.03 8.39 -10.08
C SER A 129 -25.07 9.56 -9.10
N ASP A 130 -25.04 9.27 -7.78
CA ASP A 130 -25.22 10.29 -6.76
C ASP A 130 -24.52 9.88 -5.44
N GLY A 131 -23.40 10.54 -5.14
CA GLY A 131 -22.65 10.29 -3.90
C GLY A 131 -23.46 10.59 -2.65
N ALA A 132 -24.31 11.63 -2.66
CA ALA A 132 -25.11 12.00 -1.49
C ALA A 132 -26.23 10.97 -1.19
N LYS A 133 -26.59 10.11 -2.14
CA LYS A 133 -27.48 8.98 -1.88
C LYS A 133 -26.76 7.77 -1.31
N VAL A 134 -25.47 7.61 -1.62
CA VAL A 134 -24.62 6.54 -1.09
C VAL A 134 -24.09 6.90 0.30
N PHE A 135 -23.60 8.13 0.46
CA PHE A 135 -22.96 8.62 1.69
C PHE A 135 -23.76 9.79 2.25
N ASN A 136 -24.42 9.60 3.38
CA ASN A 136 -25.21 10.66 4.00
C ASN A 136 -25.46 10.40 5.49
N GLU A 137 -26.23 11.25 6.13
CA GLU A 137 -26.53 11.14 7.56
C GLU A 137 -27.33 9.89 7.94
N SER A 138 -28.10 9.29 7.01
CA SER A 138 -28.87 8.09 7.32
C SER A 138 -27.99 6.84 7.47
N ASN A 139 -26.77 6.87 6.94
CA ASN A 139 -25.73 5.86 7.21
C ASN A 139 -24.52 6.46 7.93
N ASP A 140 -24.76 7.53 8.69
CA ASP A 140 -23.84 8.16 9.65
C ASP A 140 -22.62 8.86 9.07
N TYR A 141 -22.56 9.11 7.75
CA TYR A 141 -21.48 9.89 7.17
C TYR A 141 -21.70 11.39 7.34
N LEU A 142 -20.65 12.09 7.76
CA LEU A 142 -20.59 13.54 7.84
C LEU A 142 -19.94 14.14 6.61
N THR A 143 -18.92 13.51 6.09
CA THR A 143 -18.21 13.90 4.87
C THR A 143 -17.40 12.72 4.31
N VAL A 144 -17.28 12.64 2.98
CA VAL A 144 -16.53 11.62 2.25
C VAL A 144 -15.80 12.27 1.07
N TRP A 145 -14.49 12.16 1.06
CA TRP A 145 -13.61 12.75 0.03
C TRP A 145 -12.88 11.64 -0.70
N HIS A 146 -13.27 11.35 -1.95
CA HIS A 146 -12.57 10.38 -2.79
C HIS A 146 -11.21 10.89 -3.28
N LEU A 147 -10.98 12.21 -3.21
CA LEU A 147 -9.71 12.87 -3.54
C LEU A 147 -9.23 12.61 -4.99
N GLY A 148 -10.17 12.45 -5.91
CA GLY A 148 -9.89 12.26 -7.33
C GLY A 148 -9.32 13.51 -8.03
N GLU A 149 -9.53 13.62 -9.34
CA GLU A 149 -9.10 14.79 -10.15
C GLU A 149 -9.59 16.12 -9.55
N THR A 150 -10.82 16.13 -9.06
CA THR A 150 -11.39 17.23 -8.30
C THR A 150 -11.74 16.75 -6.90
N PRO A 151 -11.14 17.34 -5.85
CA PRO A 151 -11.41 16.92 -4.47
C PRO A 151 -12.78 17.44 -3.99
N LEU A 152 -13.83 16.68 -4.29
CA LEU A 152 -15.20 16.97 -3.89
C LEU A 152 -15.63 16.10 -2.70
N ASP A 153 -16.45 16.65 -1.82
CA ASP A 153 -17.18 15.90 -0.81
C ASP A 153 -18.35 15.16 -1.44
N ALA A 154 -18.31 13.83 -1.47
CA ALA A 154 -19.36 12.98 -2.05
C ALA A 154 -20.72 13.14 -1.34
N THR A 155 -20.73 13.60 -0.08
CA THR A 155 -21.98 13.94 0.63
C THR A 155 -22.61 15.25 0.15
N GLY A 156 -21.87 16.07 -0.61
CA GLY A 156 -22.30 17.37 -1.11
C GLY A 156 -22.40 18.47 -0.01
N ARG A 157 -21.93 18.21 1.21
CA ARG A 157 -22.11 19.12 2.35
C ARG A 157 -21.00 20.14 2.52
N LEU A 158 -19.79 19.75 2.22
CA LEU A 158 -18.60 20.58 2.43
C LEU A 158 -17.86 20.82 1.11
N SER A 159 -17.08 21.86 1.08
CA SER A 159 -16.17 22.16 -0.02
C SER A 159 -14.79 22.46 0.55
N ALA A 160 -13.74 22.23 -0.25
CA ALA A 160 -12.38 22.53 0.16
C ALA A 160 -11.73 23.51 -0.79
N LYS A 161 -10.85 24.36 -0.24
CA LYS A 161 -9.90 25.14 -1.01
C LYS A 161 -8.62 24.32 -1.14
N ASP A 162 -8.31 23.91 -2.34
CA ASP A 162 -7.02 23.30 -2.67
C ASP A 162 -5.93 24.36 -2.73
N THR A 163 -4.84 24.16 -2.01
CA THR A 163 -3.71 25.08 -1.92
C THR A 163 -2.47 24.58 -2.67
N GLY A 164 -2.59 23.61 -3.55
CA GLY A 164 -1.51 23.12 -4.43
C GLY A 164 -1.22 21.64 -4.33
N THR A 165 -2.24 20.81 -4.14
CA THR A 165 -2.15 19.35 -4.31
C THR A 165 -2.28 18.99 -5.80
N SER A 166 -1.94 17.76 -6.18
CA SER A 166 -2.07 17.26 -7.55
C SER A 166 -2.66 15.87 -7.59
N ALA A 167 -3.41 15.54 -8.65
CA ALA A 167 -3.94 14.21 -8.86
C ALA A 167 -2.82 13.21 -9.14
N VAL A 168 -2.96 12.00 -8.59
CA VAL A 168 -2.08 10.85 -8.81
C VAL A 168 -2.90 9.57 -8.81
N VAL A 169 -2.31 8.44 -9.23
CA VAL A 169 -2.96 7.14 -9.12
C VAL A 169 -3.21 6.81 -7.65
N GLY A 170 -4.48 6.53 -7.31
CA GLY A 170 -4.96 6.24 -5.97
C GLY A 170 -5.00 4.77 -5.60
N MET A 171 -5.50 4.50 -4.42
CA MET A 171 -5.97 3.18 -4.00
C MET A 171 -7.27 2.83 -4.75
N ILE A 172 -8.12 3.83 -4.97
CA ILE A 172 -9.36 3.75 -5.72
C ILE A 172 -9.33 4.90 -6.75
N GLY A 173 -9.40 4.58 -8.05
CA GLY A 173 -9.36 5.63 -9.07
C GLY A 173 -8.13 6.54 -8.95
N ALA A 174 -8.37 7.83 -8.74
CA ALA A 174 -7.34 8.83 -8.53
C ALA A 174 -7.33 9.30 -7.05
N ALA A 175 -6.15 9.68 -6.57
CA ALA A 175 -5.89 10.27 -5.25
C ALA A 175 -5.24 11.64 -5.38
N ARG A 176 -4.98 12.32 -4.26
CA ARG A 176 -4.21 13.57 -4.23
C ARG A 176 -2.84 13.38 -3.64
N HIS A 177 -1.82 13.92 -4.32
CA HIS A 177 -0.47 14.06 -3.78
C HIS A 177 -0.32 15.40 -3.06
N PHE A 178 0.22 15.37 -1.86
CA PHE A 178 0.50 16.49 -0.98
C PHE A 178 2.01 16.72 -0.92
N PRO A 179 2.52 17.89 -1.39
CA PRO A 179 3.96 18.12 -1.51
C PRO A 179 4.61 18.67 -0.23
N GLY A 180 3.93 18.67 0.92
CA GLY A 180 4.46 19.22 2.18
C GLY A 180 4.34 20.74 2.34
N LYS A 181 3.73 21.40 1.37
CA LYS A 181 3.49 22.86 1.40
C LYS A 181 2.03 23.22 1.19
N ALA A 182 1.24 22.24 0.85
CA ALA A 182 -0.15 22.39 0.45
C ALA A 182 -1.03 21.38 1.16
N GLY A 183 -2.32 21.65 1.19
CA GLY A 183 -3.35 20.79 1.72
C GLY A 183 -4.72 21.23 1.23
N LEU A 184 -5.76 20.53 1.65
CA LEU A 184 -7.14 20.88 1.39
C LEU A 184 -7.73 21.52 2.64
N PHE A 185 -7.90 22.84 2.58
CA PHE A 185 -8.57 23.59 3.64
C PHE A 185 -10.07 23.51 3.45
N VAL A 186 -10.74 22.71 4.27
CA VAL A 186 -12.19 22.52 4.23
C VAL A 186 -12.90 23.70 4.90
N GLY A 187 -12.39 24.20 6.01
CA GLY A 187 -12.93 25.37 6.67
C GLY A 187 -12.50 25.52 8.13
N ASP A 188 -12.77 26.70 8.71
CA ASP A 188 -12.49 27.04 10.11
C ASP A 188 -13.74 27.37 10.93
N LYS A 189 -14.93 27.33 10.30
CA LYS A 189 -16.22 27.63 10.91
C LYS A 189 -17.28 26.57 10.55
N ILE A 190 -16.87 25.29 10.54
CA ILE A 190 -17.75 24.18 10.18
C ILE A 190 -18.62 23.84 11.38
N THR A 191 -19.92 23.71 11.13
CA THR A 191 -20.90 23.20 12.09
C THR A 191 -21.28 21.75 11.72
N GLY A 192 -21.85 21.00 12.68
CA GLY A 192 -22.31 19.64 12.47
C GLY A 192 -21.22 18.57 12.57
N LEU A 193 -19.98 18.92 12.91
CA LEU A 193 -18.98 17.96 13.34
C LEU A 193 -19.25 17.51 14.78
N PRO A 194 -18.78 16.31 15.21
CA PRO A 194 -18.95 15.83 16.57
C PRO A 194 -18.38 16.82 17.60
N THR A 195 -19.14 17.10 18.67
CA THR A 195 -18.76 18.04 19.72
C THR A 195 -18.53 17.33 21.05
N GLY A 196 -17.73 17.94 21.94
CA GLY A 196 -17.36 17.31 23.21
C GLY A 196 -16.70 15.97 22.99
N SER A 197 -17.24 14.96 23.66
CA SER A 197 -16.82 13.56 23.55
C SER A 197 -17.83 12.70 22.77
N GLN A 198 -18.50 13.27 21.79
CA GLN A 198 -19.43 12.50 20.94
C GLN A 198 -18.70 11.41 20.14
N PRO A 199 -19.37 10.25 19.93
CA PRO A 199 -18.81 9.20 19.10
C PRO A 199 -18.47 9.67 17.69
N HIS A 200 -17.39 9.12 17.12
CA HIS A 200 -17.03 9.38 15.72
C HIS A 200 -16.09 8.30 15.18
N THR A 201 -15.96 8.29 13.86
CA THR A 201 -14.92 7.53 13.15
C THR A 201 -14.22 8.47 12.17
N THR A 202 -12.89 8.42 12.17
CA THR A 202 -12.03 9.14 11.23
C THR A 202 -11.23 8.10 10.44
N GLU A 203 -11.35 8.11 9.11
CA GLU A 203 -10.81 7.08 8.21
C GLU A 203 -10.06 7.74 7.06
N ALA A 204 -8.97 7.13 6.62
CA ALA A 204 -8.25 7.53 5.40
C ALA A 204 -7.38 6.38 4.87
N TRP A 205 -7.17 6.36 3.54
CA TRP A 205 -6.04 5.72 2.92
C TRP A 205 -4.94 6.73 2.69
N PHE A 206 -3.70 6.36 2.94
CA PHE A 206 -2.57 7.21 2.59
C PHE A 206 -1.30 6.41 2.32
N ARG A 207 -0.40 7.01 1.54
CA ARG A 207 0.94 6.49 1.24
C ARG A 207 1.94 7.58 1.59
N PRO A 208 2.59 7.48 2.78
CA PRO A 208 3.49 8.52 3.25
C PRO A 208 4.85 8.44 2.57
N GLU A 209 5.44 9.60 2.27
CA GLU A 209 6.80 9.73 1.75
C GLU A 209 7.76 10.29 2.81
N GLN A 210 7.25 11.09 3.75
CA GLN A 210 8.02 11.66 4.84
C GLN A 210 7.21 11.59 6.15
N ALA A 211 7.94 11.46 7.26
CA ALA A 211 7.32 11.46 8.58
C ALA A 211 7.00 12.89 9.06
N ASN A 212 6.25 12.95 10.16
CA ASN A 212 5.85 14.17 10.88
C ASN A 212 4.86 15.05 10.11
N GLY A 213 3.91 14.43 9.41
CA GLY A 213 2.83 15.09 8.69
C GLY A 213 1.44 14.66 9.14
N ASN A 214 0.49 15.59 9.18
CA ASN A 214 -0.92 15.29 9.45
C ASN A 214 -1.63 14.86 8.17
N VAL A 215 -2.14 13.62 8.16
CA VAL A 215 -3.00 13.11 7.08
C VAL A 215 -4.30 13.93 7.03
N LEU A 216 -4.91 14.13 8.20
CA LEU A 216 -6.05 15.03 8.38
C LEU A 216 -6.14 15.47 9.84
N ALA A 217 -6.82 16.60 10.07
CA ALA A 217 -7.12 17.11 11.40
C ALA A 217 -8.45 17.87 11.41
N TRP A 218 -9.22 17.72 12.48
CA TRP A 218 -10.44 18.45 12.67
C TRP A 218 -10.68 18.79 14.16
N GLY A 219 -11.45 19.86 14.43
CA GLY A 219 -11.71 20.34 15.78
C GLY A 219 -11.21 21.76 16.01
N ASN A 220 -10.71 22.05 17.21
CA ASN A 220 -10.30 23.37 17.67
C ASN A 220 -8.90 23.35 18.30
N GLU A 221 -8.19 24.47 18.24
CA GLU A 221 -6.85 24.63 18.82
C GLU A 221 -6.93 24.91 20.34
N GLN A 222 -7.31 23.89 21.09
CA GLN A 222 -7.36 23.89 22.56
C GLN A 222 -7.11 22.49 23.09
N GLY A 223 -6.76 22.38 24.37
CA GLY A 223 -6.59 21.07 25.01
C GLY A 223 -7.84 20.19 24.85
N GLN A 224 -7.66 18.93 24.45
CA GLN A 224 -8.73 17.96 24.16
C GLN A 224 -9.68 18.39 23.01
N GLY A 225 -9.36 19.43 22.28
CA GLY A 225 -10.27 20.08 21.33
C GLY A 225 -10.21 19.58 19.90
N LYS A 226 -9.31 18.68 19.54
CA LYS A 226 -9.15 18.22 18.15
C LYS A 226 -8.86 16.73 18.03
N VAL A 227 -9.07 16.19 16.84
CA VAL A 227 -8.68 14.86 16.42
C VAL A 227 -7.70 14.99 15.26
N VAL A 228 -6.53 14.40 15.39
CA VAL A 228 -5.47 14.47 14.40
C VAL A 228 -5.02 13.06 14.04
N MET A 229 -5.01 12.73 12.75
CA MET A 229 -4.34 11.55 12.21
C MET A 229 -2.93 11.96 11.80
N HIS A 230 -1.96 11.72 12.68
CA HIS A 230 -0.58 12.17 12.51
C HIS A 230 0.34 10.99 12.15
N TYR A 231 0.90 11.00 10.94
CA TYR A 231 1.99 10.11 10.57
C TYR A 231 3.28 10.60 11.23
N ARG A 232 3.57 10.10 12.44
CA ARG A 232 4.55 10.69 13.32
C ARG A 232 5.98 10.24 13.06
N SER A 233 6.15 8.98 12.67
CA SER A 233 7.45 8.40 12.38
C SER A 233 7.37 7.49 11.15
N PRO A 234 8.50 7.05 10.58
CA PRO A 234 8.52 6.24 9.36
C PRO A 234 7.84 4.86 9.46
N SER A 235 7.06 4.58 10.48
CA SER A 235 6.44 3.27 10.63
C SER A 235 5.09 3.27 11.34
N HIS A 236 4.60 4.39 11.85
CA HIS A 236 3.32 4.38 12.57
C HIS A 236 2.58 5.72 12.52
N VAL A 237 1.27 5.65 12.72
CA VAL A 237 0.38 6.80 12.90
C VAL A 237 0.01 6.94 14.37
N LYS A 238 -0.12 8.17 14.84
CA LYS A 238 -0.69 8.51 16.15
C LYS A 238 -2.00 9.27 15.93
N MET A 239 -3.06 8.79 16.57
CA MET A 239 -4.30 9.55 16.71
C MET A 239 -4.16 10.42 17.94
N GLU A 240 -4.23 11.73 17.75
CA GLU A 240 -3.96 12.71 18.81
C GLU A 240 -5.23 13.51 19.13
N GLY A 241 -5.60 13.55 20.41
CA GLY A 241 -6.68 14.37 20.94
C GLY A 241 -6.21 15.70 21.53
N TYR A 242 -4.94 16.05 21.37
CA TYR A 242 -4.27 17.24 21.88
C TYR A 242 -4.37 17.35 23.41
N PHE A 243 -3.45 16.68 24.10
CA PHE A 243 -3.44 16.49 25.56
C PHE A 243 -4.65 15.74 26.11
N SER A 244 -5.11 14.73 25.37
CA SER A 244 -6.18 13.83 25.81
C SER A 244 -5.64 12.43 26.05
N ASP A 245 -6.23 11.71 27.00
CA ASP A 245 -6.02 10.28 27.19
C ASP A 245 -6.59 9.46 26.02
N ALA A 246 -7.31 10.08 25.08
CA ALA A 246 -7.75 9.47 23.83
C ALA A 246 -6.60 9.21 22.84
N ASP A 247 -5.41 9.78 23.10
CA ASP A 247 -4.23 9.53 22.26
C ASP A 247 -3.91 8.04 22.16
N VAL A 248 -3.82 7.53 20.93
CA VAL A 248 -3.50 6.14 20.65
C VAL A 248 -2.57 6.05 19.44
N GLN A 249 -1.53 5.22 19.56
CA GLN A 249 -0.55 5.01 18.49
C GLN A 249 -0.74 3.62 17.89
N SER A 250 -0.66 3.51 16.56
CA SER A 250 -0.74 2.23 15.86
C SER A 250 0.47 1.32 16.13
N THR A 251 0.34 0.06 15.78
CA THR A 251 1.49 -0.81 15.53
C THR A 251 2.25 -0.34 14.29
N PRO A 252 3.53 -0.73 14.12
CA PRO A 252 4.31 -0.43 12.92
C PRO A 252 3.68 -1.01 11.64
N PHE A 253 3.86 -0.29 10.52
CA PHE A 253 3.50 -0.74 9.17
C PHE A 253 4.59 -0.29 8.17
N PRO A 254 4.70 -0.91 6.97
CA PRO A 254 5.70 -0.55 5.97
C PRO A 254 5.56 0.91 5.52
N ALA A 255 6.67 1.65 5.51
CA ALA A 255 6.70 3.02 5.01
C ALA A 255 6.70 3.05 3.47
N GLY A 256 6.08 4.06 2.88
CA GLY A 256 6.00 4.25 1.43
C GLY A 256 4.97 3.36 0.71
N GLU A 257 4.21 2.56 1.44
CA GLU A 257 3.10 1.76 0.93
C GLU A 257 1.75 2.38 1.29
N TRP A 258 0.70 2.02 0.55
CA TRP A 258 -0.65 2.39 0.91
C TRP A 258 -1.08 1.70 2.20
N VAL A 259 -1.60 2.47 3.13
CA VAL A 259 -2.12 1.98 4.41
C VAL A 259 -3.53 2.53 4.65
N HIS A 260 -4.42 1.66 5.11
CA HIS A 260 -5.75 2.01 5.58
C HIS A 260 -5.72 2.26 7.08
N VAL A 261 -6.10 3.44 7.50
CA VAL A 261 -6.14 3.81 8.91
C VAL A 261 -7.55 4.23 9.30
N VAL A 262 -8.07 3.62 10.35
CA VAL A 262 -9.37 3.96 10.93
C VAL A 262 -9.19 4.22 12.42
N HIS A 263 -9.68 5.36 12.87
CA HIS A 263 -9.81 5.70 14.29
C HIS A 263 -11.29 5.70 14.66
N THR A 264 -11.66 4.87 15.62
CA THR A 264 -13.00 4.86 16.21
C THR A 264 -12.94 5.38 17.64
N TYR A 265 -13.88 6.24 17.99
CA TYR A 265 -13.90 6.88 19.29
C TYR A 265 -15.29 6.88 19.91
N THR A 266 -15.34 6.50 21.18
CA THR A 266 -16.37 6.86 22.17
C THR A 266 -15.68 7.24 23.46
N LEU A 267 -16.37 7.98 24.36
CA LEU A 267 -15.80 8.27 25.67
C LEU A 267 -15.44 6.98 26.41
N GLY A 268 -14.18 6.85 26.80
CA GLY A 268 -13.62 5.65 27.43
C GLY A 268 -13.12 4.55 26.47
N ASP A 269 -13.29 4.71 25.16
CA ASP A 269 -12.86 3.73 24.16
C ASP A 269 -12.36 4.40 22.87
N SER A 270 -11.05 4.57 22.76
CA SER A 270 -10.36 5.10 21.58
C SER A 270 -9.51 4.01 20.96
N LYS A 271 -9.76 3.68 19.68
CA LYS A 271 -9.11 2.57 18.96
C LYS A 271 -8.55 3.03 17.64
N VAL A 272 -7.38 2.50 17.27
CA VAL A 272 -6.80 2.65 15.93
C VAL A 272 -6.68 1.29 15.26
N TYR A 273 -7.14 1.22 14.02
CA TYR A 273 -7.05 0.05 13.14
C TYR A 273 -6.10 0.35 11.99
N ILE A 274 -5.31 -0.66 11.63
CA ILE A 274 -4.41 -0.64 10.47
C ILE A 274 -4.82 -1.79 9.56
N ASN A 275 -5.11 -1.48 8.30
CA ASN A 275 -5.45 -2.47 7.28
C ASN A 275 -6.54 -3.45 7.74
N GLY A 276 -7.61 -2.92 8.36
CA GLY A 276 -8.77 -3.68 8.80
C GLY A 276 -8.66 -4.33 10.17
N GLU A 277 -7.47 -4.38 10.77
CA GLU A 277 -7.19 -5.05 12.04
C GLU A 277 -6.94 -4.05 13.18
N LEU A 278 -7.40 -4.39 14.39
CA LEU A 278 -7.16 -3.57 15.58
C LEU A 278 -5.66 -3.54 15.90
N ALA A 279 -5.05 -2.38 15.72
CA ALA A 279 -3.64 -2.19 16.00
C ALA A 279 -3.38 -1.80 17.46
N ASN A 280 -4.24 -0.95 18.06
CA ASN A 280 -4.10 -0.53 19.45
C ASN A 280 -5.39 0.13 19.98
N ALA A 281 -5.48 0.27 21.30
CA ALA A 281 -6.59 0.93 21.98
C ALA A 281 -6.10 1.65 23.25
N ALA A 282 -6.73 2.79 23.58
CA ALA A 282 -6.52 3.52 24.83
C ALA A 282 -7.37 2.91 25.96
N LYS A 283 -7.00 1.70 26.39
CA LYS A 283 -7.76 0.96 27.42
C LYS A 283 -7.58 1.54 28.81
N GLY A 284 -8.67 1.55 29.60
CA GLY A 284 -8.65 1.95 31.01
C GLY A 284 -8.41 3.44 31.25
N ARG A 285 -8.56 4.27 30.22
CA ARG A 285 -8.44 5.73 30.28
C ARG A 285 -9.80 6.38 30.13
N SER A 286 -9.97 7.57 30.67
CA SER A 286 -11.22 8.34 30.51
C SER A 286 -11.44 8.86 29.09
N THR A 287 -10.37 9.06 28.35
CA THR A 287 -10.36 9.49 26.93
C THR A 287 -11.23 10.74 26.62
N PRO A 288 -11.28 11.79 27.47
CA PRO A 288 -12.16 12.92 27.22
C PRO A 288 -11.69 13.73 26.02
N LEU A 289 -12.65 14.18 25.21
CA LEU A 289 -12.49 15.22 24.20
C LEU A 289 -13.40 16.40 24.56
N ASN A 290 -13.04 17.60 24.13
CA ASN A 290 -13.78 18.82 24.34
C ASN A 290 -13.83 19.65 23.05
N ILE A 291 -14.30 19.02 21.99
CA ILE A 291 -14.41 19.66 20.67
C ILE A 291 -15.57 20.66 20.71
N ARG A 292 -15.34 21.87 20.25
CA ARG A 292 -16.32 22.95 20.19
C ARG A 292 -16.85 23.15 18.78
N THR A 293 -18.02 23.75 18.65
CA THR A 293 -18.58 24.20 17.38
C THR A 293 -18.60 25.74 17.35
N PRO A 294 -18.30 26.40 16.26
CA PRO A 294 -17.81 25.81 15.00
C PRO A 294 -16.39 25.27 15.11
N ALA A 295 -16.05 24.31 14.24
CA ALA A 295 -14.78 23.62 14.22
C ALA A 295 -14.02 23.88 12.91
N ARG A 296 -12.74 23.55 12.89
CA ARG A 296 -11.88 23.53 11.70
C ARG A 296 -11.79 22.10 11.15
N PHE A 297 -11.61 21.99 9.84
CA PHE A 297 -11.24 20.74 9.20
C PHE A 297 -10.20 20.98 8.09
N TRP A 298 -9.14 20.16 8.08
CA TRP A 298 -8.04 20.22 7.12
C TRP A 298 -7.57 18.82 6.74
N ILE A 299 -7.35 18.58 5.45
CA ILE A 299 -6.73 17.35 4.91
C ILE A 299 -5.31 17.72 4.47
N GLY A 300 -4.31 16.94 4.91
CA GLY A 300 -2.90 17.12 4.56
C GLY A 300 -2.18 18.21 5.35
N GLY A 301 -2.66 18.58 6.54
CA GLY A 301 -2.01 19.58 7.37
C GLY A 301 -2.86 20.09 8.55
N TRP A 302 -2.39 21.16 9.17
CA TRP A 302 -3.10 21.93 10.18
C TRP A 302 -2.43 23.30 10.34
N TYR A 303 -3.11 24.40 10.07
CA TYR A 303 -2.58 25.77 10.09
C TYR A 303 -1.26 25.95 9.33
N HIS A 304 -1.08 25.28 8.20
CA HIS A 304 0.19 25.22 7.46
C HIS A 304 1.37 24.61 8.25
N ASN A 305 1.08 23.93 9.37
CA ASN A 305 2.04 23.17 10.15
C ASN A 305 1.79 21.67 9.96
N TYR A 306 2.84 20.87 10.15
CA TYR A 306 2.78 19.41 10.00
C TYR A 306 2.15 19.00 8.66
N ASN A 307 2.53 19.71 7.59
CA ASN A 307 2.03 19.41 6.26
C ASN A 307 2.47 18.02 5.84
N PHE A 308 1.50 17.24 5.34
CA PHE A 308 1.75 15.87 4.89
C PHE A 308 2.53 15.86 3.58
N VAL A 309 3.45 14.88 3.44
CA VAL A 309 4.15 14.57 2.19
C VAL A 309 3.81 13.15 1.78
N GLY A 310 3.19 13.00 0.63
CA GLY A 310 2.73 11.71 0.10
C GLY A 310 1.35 11.79 -0.54
N ALA A 311 0.75 10.65 -0.82
CA ALA A 311 -0.61 10.56 -1.37
C ALA A 311 -1.64 10.26 -0.28
N ILE A 312 -2.83 10.88 -0.38
CA ILE A 312 -4.00 10.60 0.47
C ILE A 312 -5.18 10.28 -0.44
N ASP A 313 -6.01 9.34 0.00
CA ASP A 313 -7.21 8.86 -0.68
C ASP A 313 -8.31 8.54 0.34
N GLU A 314 -9.57 8.55 -0.07
CA GLU A 314 -10.72 8.08 0.70
C GLU A 314 -10.81 8.61 2.14
N VAL A 315 -10.74 9.91 2.33
CA VAL A 315 -10.91 10.54 3.64
C VAL A 315 -12.39 10.55 4.03
N ARG A 316 -12.72 9.97 5.18
CA ARG A 316 -14.10 9.83 5.66
C ARG A 316 -14.23 10.20 7.13
N LEU A 317 -15.34 10.85 7.47
CA LEU A 317 -15.74 11.14 8.84
C LEU A 317 -17.18 10.68 9.08
N SER A 318 -17.38 9.87 10.12
CA SER A 318 -18.70 9.41 10.56
C SER A 318 -19.01 9.92 11.96
N ARG A 319 -20.32 10.10 12.26
CA ARG A 319 -20.81 10.54 13.58
C ARG A 319 -20.99 9.40 14.60
N VAL A 320 -20.59 8.19 14.25
CA VAL A 320 -20.63 7.00 15.11
C VAL A 320 -19.25 6.36 15.18
N ALA A 321 -18.99 5.62 16.24
CA ALA A 321 -17.85 4.70 16.28
C ALA A 321 -18.21 3.43 15.49
N ARG A 322 -17.66 3.26 14.29
CA ARG A 322 -17.88 2.08 13.45
C ARG A 322 -17.39 0.83 14.16
N SER A 323 -18.10 -0.29 13.99
CA SER A 323 -17.73 -1.57 14.56
C SER A 323 -16.45 -2.16 13.90
N ALA A 324 -15.79 -3.10 14.58
CA ALA A 324 -14.67 -3.83 14.01
C ALA A 324 -15.05 -4.58 12.72
N ALA A 325 -16.28 -5.11 12.65
CA ALA A 325 -16.83 -5.73 11.45
C ALA A 325 -16.91 -4.73 10.28
N TRP A 326 -17.39 -3.50 10.53
CA TRP A 326 -17.38 -2.43 9.53
C TRP A 326 -15.98 -2.14 9.00
N VAL A 327 -15.01 -1.95 9.90
CA VAL A 327 -13.62 -1.64 9.55
C VAL A 327 -12.98 -2.77 8.75
N LYS A 328 -13.22 -4.02 9.15
CA LYS A 328 -12.77 -5.21 8.43
C LYS A 328 -13.33 -5.25 7.01
N LEU A 329 -14.64 -5.03 6.86
CA LEU A 329 -15.30 -4.99 5.55
C LEU A 329 -14.77 -3.83 4.68
N SER A 330 -14.56 -2.63 5.25
CA SER A 330 -14.01 -1.48 4.52
C SER A 330 -12.64 -1.80 3.91
N TYR A 331 -11.72 -2.33 4.70
CA TYR A 331 -10.40 -2.73 4.20
C TYR A 331 -10.48 -3.86 3.16
N ALA A 332 -11.22 -4.93 3.47
CA ALA A 332 -11.37 -6.09 2.57
C ALA A 332 -12.01 -5.74 1.23
N ASN A 333 -12.81 -4.67 1.18
CA ASN A 333 -13.47 -4.20 -0.03
C ASN A 333 -12.62 -3.17 -0.81
N GLN A 334 -11.95 -2.25 -0.11
CA GLN A 334 -11.24 -1.13 -0.73
C GLN A 334 -9.80 -1.50 -1.12
N GLY A 335 -9.17 -2.43 -0.41
CA GLY A 335 -7.79 -2.84 -0.66
C GLY A 335 -7.58 -3.50 -2.04
N THR A 336 -6.33 -3.57 -2.48
CA THR A 336 -5.96 -4.20 -3.75
C THR A 336 -6.25 -5.70 -3.80
N ARG A 337 -6.31 -6.34 -2.63
CA ARG A 337 -6.71 -7.74 -2.46
C ARG A 337 -8.17 -7.83 -2.01
N GLN A 338 -9.04 -7.09 -2.71
CA GLN A 338 -10.45 -7.05 -2.36
C GLN A 338 -11.05 -8.47 -2.34
N SER A 339 -11.65 -8.85 -1.21
CA SER A 339 -12.20 -10.19 -0.97
C SER A 339 -13.69 -10.20 -0.66
N LEU A 340 -14.32 -9.03 -0.52
CA LEU A 340 -15.74 -8.94 -0.11
C LEU A 340 -16.69 -9.31 -1.23
N HIS A 341 -16.40 -8.96 -2.48
CA HIS A 341 -17.24 -9.34 -3.61
C HIS A 341 -16.45 -10.13 -4.67
N GLY A 342 -17.15 -10.83 -5.52
CA GLY A 342 -16.60 -11.53 -6.65
C GLY A 342 -16.71 -10.76 -7.96
N LEU A 343 -16.54 -11.48 -9.06
CA LEU A 343 -16.74 -10.97 -10.42
C LEU A 343 -18.20 -11.10 -10.86
N LEU A 344 -18.54 -10.49 -11.98
CA LEU A 344 -19.82 -10.72 -12.65
C LEU A 344 -19.84 -12.14 -13.19
N VAL A 345 -20.78 -12.95 -12.70
CA VAL A 345 -20.84 -14.37 -13.05
C VAL A 345 -21.31 -14.53 -14.49
N ALA A 346 -20.44 -15.09 -15.33
CA ALA A 346 -20.81 -15.49 -16.67
C ALA A 346 -21.65 -16.77 -16.62
N PRO A 347 -22.80 -16.84 -17.34
CA PRO A 347 -23.56 -18.07 -17.43
C PRO A 347 -22.74 -19.17 -18.10
N GLY A 348 -22.90 -20.41 -17.63
CA GLY A 348 -22.25 -21.57 -18.20
C GLY A 348 -21.81 -22.59 -17.16
N LYS A 349 -21.74 -23.85 -17.61
CA LYS A 349 -21.12 -24.96 -16.87
C LYS A 349 -19.97 -25.48 -17.70
N GLY A 350 -18.87 -25.86 -17.08
CA GLY A 350 -17.72 -26.39 -17.78
C GLY A 350 -16.54 -26.63 -16.82
N GLU A 351 -15.53 -27.24 -17.36
CA GLU A 351 -14.32 -27.51 -16.60
C GLU A 351 -13.50 -26.23 -16.40
N VAL A 352 -13.01 -26.03 -15.18
CA VAL A 352 -12.03 -24.98 -14.90
C VAL A 352 -10.68 -25.44 -15.41
N THR A 353 -10.05 -24.69 -16.31
CA THR A 353 -8.73 -25.03 -16.88
C THR A 353 -7.75 -23.89 -16.79
N LEU A 354 -6.48 -24.21 -16.53
CA LEU A 354 -5.37 -23.26 -16.45
C LEU A 354 -4.31 -23.61 -17.50
N THR A 355 -3.95 -22.67 -18.34
CA THR A 355 -3.00 -22.85 -19.44
C THR A 355 -1.92 -21.76 -19.40
N PRO A 356 -0.61 -22.13 -19.57
CA PRO A 356 -0.08 -23.49 -19.68
C PRO A 356 -0.07 -24.23 -18.32
N ALA A 357 -0.18 -25.56 -18.31
CA ALA A 357 -0.04 -26.37 -17.10
C ALA A 357 1.42 -26.46 -16.64
N THR A 358 2.37 -26.46 -17.59
CA THR A 358 3.81 -26.40 -17.34
C THR A 358 4.46 -25.50 -18.39
N ALA A 359 5.48 -24.75 -17.98
CA ALA A 359 6.25 -23.91 -18.89
C ALA A 359 7.66 -23.65 -18.34
N GLU A 360 8.58 -23.32 -19.25
CA GLU A 360 9.90 -22.79 -18.90
C GLU A 360 9.97 -21.31 -19.25
N ILE A 361 10.68 -20.55 -18.43
CA ILE A 361 10.92 -19.14 -18.61
C ILE A 361 12.34 -18.79 -18.15
N ALA A 362 13.01 -17.93 -18.89
CA ALA A 362 14.28 -17.38 -18.42
C ALA A 362 14.07 -16.43 -17.25
N GLU A 363 15.05 -16.34 -16.39
CA GLU A 363 15.13 -15.34 -15.34
C GLU A 363 14.86 -13.92 -15.90
N GLY A 364 14.06 -13.11 -15.19
CA GLY A 364 13.62 -11.79 -15.63
C GLY A 364 12.56 -11.78 -16.74
N GLY A 365 12.20 -12.94 -17.30
CA GLY A 365 11.19 -13.08 -18.34
C GLY A 365 9.75 -12.96 -17.81
N ARG A 366 8.78 -12.99 -18.74
CA ARG A 366 7.35 -12.87 -18.48
C ARG A 366 6.61 -14.07 -19.07
N LEU A 367 5.74 -14.69 -18.29
CA LEU A 367 4.98 -15.88 -18.66
C LEU A 367 3.49 -15.65 -18.44
N PRO A 368 2.68 -15.55 -19.52
CA PRO A 368 1.24 -15.37 -19.37
C PRO A 368 0.55 -16.71 -19.06
N PHE A 369 -0.44 -16.65 -18.18
CA PHE A 369 -1.37 -17.72 -17.87
C PHE A 369 -2.79 -17.28 -18.24
N THR A 370 -3.58 -18.22 -18.75
CA THR A 370 -4.99 -18.00 -19.06
C THR A 370 -5.83 -19.02 -18.31
N LEU A 371 -6.85 -18.52 -17.62
CA LEU A 371 -7.83 -19.31 -16.90
C LEU A 371 -9.16 -19.29 -17.67
N VAL A 372 -9.73 -20.48 -17.90
CA VAL A 372 -11.13 -20.64 -18.34
C VAL A 372 -11.90 -21.18 -17.15
N ALA A 373 -12.87 -20.42 -16.66
CA ALA A 373 -13.60 -20.76 -15.45
C ALA A 373 -15.10 -20.35 -15.58
N PRO A 374 -15.91 -21.14 -16.31
CA PRO A 374 -17.35 -20.90 -16.44
C PRO A 374 -18.03 -20.94 -15.07
N GLY A 375 -18.95 -20.01 -14.80
CA GLY A 375 -19.67 -19.92 -13.53
C GLY A 375 -18.79 -19.51 -12.34
N ALA A 376 -17.59 -19.00 -12.58
CA ALA A 376 -16.75 -18.47 -11.50
C ALA A 376 -17.45 -17.31 -10.79
N GLN A 377 -17.44 -17.35 -9.47
CA GLN A 377 -17.93 -16.29 -8.58
C GLN A 377 -16.77 -15.46 -8.03
N LYS A 378 -15.59 -16.08 -7.83
CA LYS A 378 -14.35 -15.45 -7.38
C LYS A 378 -13.16 -16.15 -7.99
N VAL A 379 -12.14 -15.38 -8.36
CA VAL A 379 -10.86 -15.92 -8.82
C VAL A 379 -9.76 -15.30 -7.98
N THR A 380 -8.87 -16.14 -7.46
CA THR A 380 -7.69 -15.71 -6.70
C THR A 380 -6.45 -16.34 -7.31
N TRP A 381 -5.50 -15.50 -7.75
CA TRP A 381 -4.20 -15.94 -8.22
C TRP A 381 -3.20 -15.96 -7.08
N ILE A 382 -2.55 -17.10 -6.91
CA ILE A 382 -1.60 -17.37 -5.84
C ILE A 382 -0.30 -17.87 -6.46
N VAL A 383 0.81 -17.26 -6.09
CA VAL A 383 2.14 -17.77 -6.44
C VAL A 383 2.75 -18.40 -5.20
N VAL A 384 3.25 -19.63 -5.39
CA VAL A 384 3.92 -20.39 -4.33
C VAL A 384 5.40 -20.48 -4.66
N ARG A 385 6.23 -19.85 -3.81
CA ARG A 385 7.70 -19.92 -3.87
C ARG A 385 8.21 -20.45 -2.52
N ASP A 386 9.09 -21.42 -2.54
CA ASP A 386 9.70 -21.99 -1.32
C ASP A 386 8.67 -22.39 -0.25
N GLY A 387 7.54 -22.95 -0.70
CA GLY A 387 6.43 -23.34 0.17
C GLY A 387 5.58 -22.19 0.73
N ARG A 388 5.86 -20.95 0.38
CA ARG A 388 5.09 -19.78 0.82
C ARG A 388 4.10 -19.35 -0.25
N GLU A 389 2.84 -19.24 0.15
CA GLU A 389 1.76 -18.72 -0.69
C GLU A 389 1.69 -17.20 -0.63
N GLN A 390 1.58 -16.58 -1.79
CA GLN A 390 1.34 -15.14 -1.91
C GLN A 390 0.19 -14.91 -2.88
N VAL A 391 -0.88 -14.27 -2.41
CA VAL A 391 -1.95 -13.77 -3.27
C VAL A 391 -1.43 -12.58 -4.08
N ILE A 392 -1.58 -12.65 -5.41
CA ILE A 392 -0.98 -11.67 -6.33
C ILE A 392 -2.04 -10.87 -7.08
N ALA A 393 -3.13 -11.52 -7.50
CA ALA A 393 -4.21 -10.87 -8.23
C ALA A 393 -5.55 -11.52 -7.89
N MET A 394 -6.63 -10.76 -8.09
CA MET A 394 -7.99 -11.24 -7.90
C MET A 394 -8.86 -10.86 -9.09
N ASP A 395 -9.86 -11.70 -9.35
CA ASP A 395 -10.93 -11.47 -10.33
C ASP A 395 -10.43 -11.17 -11.75
N ARG A 396 -9.38 -11.90 -12.15
CA ARG A 396 -8.77 -11.88 -13.47
C ARG A 396 -8.77 -13.26 -14.09
N PHE A 397 -9.02 -13.35 -15.39
CA PHE A 397 -8.87 -14.58 -16.16
C PHE A 397 -7.50 -14.71 -16.80
N ARG A 398 -6.71 -13.65 -16.78
CA ARG A 398 -5.32 -13.62 -17.24
C ARG A 398 -4.40 -13.17 -16.13
N PHE A 399 -3.26 -13.84 -16.05
CA PHE A 399 -2.20 -13.50 -15.10
C PHE A 399 -0.85 -13.62 -15.78
N GLU A 400 0.03 -12.67 -15.57
CA GLU A 400 1.40 -12.70 -16.06
C GLU A 400 2.37 -12.89 -14.90
N LEU A 401 3.08 -14.04 -14.90
CA LEU A 401 4.16 -14.27 -13.96
C LEU A 401 5.41 -13.53 -14.46
N VAL A 402 5.92 -12.62 -13.66
CA VAL A 402 7.25 -12.04 -13.86
C VAL A 402 8.25 -12.89 -13.09
N ALA A 403 9.14 -13.58 -13.81
CA ALA A 403 10.20 -14.34 -13.20
C ALA A 403 11.20 -13.37 -12.56
N GLY A 404 11.34 -13.42 -11.25
CA GLY A 404 12.39 -12.66 -10.55
C GLY A 404 13.77 -13.24 -10.84
N ARG A 405 14.80 -12.65 -10.21
CA ARG A 405 16.15 -13.21 -10.17
C ARG A 405 16.16 -14.49 -9.32
N THR A 406 16.96 -15.48 -9.72
CA THR A 406 17.12 -16.76 -9.01
C THR A 406 18.60 -17.10 -8.89
N GLN A 407 18.95 -17.89 -7.89
CA GLN A 407 20.28 -18.49 -7.77
C GLN A 407 20.17 -19.96 -8.17
N GLY A 408 20.59 -20.27 -9.39
CA GLY A 408 20.31 -21.55 -10.02
C GLY A 408 18.85 -21.65 -10.53
N ASP A 409 18.53 -22.75 -11.20
CA ASP A 409 17.19 -23.03 -11.68
C ASP A 409 16.19 -23.14 -10.52
N ALA A 410 15.04 -22.50 -10.65
CA ALA A 410 13.99 -22.49 -9.64
C ALA A 410 12.65 -22.96 -10.19
N THR A 411 11.80 -23.46 -9.31
CA THR A 411 10.44 -23.86 -9.66
C THR A 411 9.44 -23.02 -8.87
N VAL A 412 8.47 -22.46 -9.57
CA VAL A 412 7.37 -21.67 -9.01
C VAL A 412 6.05 -22.31 -9.39
N LYS A 413 5.14 -22.48 -8.43
CA LYS A 413 3.77 -22.87 -8.72
C LYS A 413 2.89 -21.64 -8.84
N VAL A 414 2.08 -21.58 -9.89
CA VAL A 414 1.03 -20.59 -10.09
C VAL A 414 -0.30 -21.30 -9.91
N MET A 415 -1.08 -20.86 -8.93
CA MET A 415 -2.37 -21.46 -8.61
C MET A 415 -3.48 -20.45 -8.86
N ALA A 416 -4.50 -20.88 -9.59
CA ALA A 416 -5.78 -20.20 -9.70
C ALA A 416 -6.79 -20.92 -8.80
N ARG A 417 -7.22 -20.26 -7.73
CA ARG A 417 -8.30 -20.71 -6.86
C ARG A 417 -9.60 -20.07 -7.34
N VAL A 418 -10.54 -20.92 -7.74
CA VAL A 418 -11.82 -20.49 -8.30
C VAL A 418 -12.96 -20.92 -7.40
N VAL A 419 -13.76 -19.98 -6.96
CA VAL A 419 -15.00 -20.21 -6.22
C VAL A 419 -16.15 -20.27 -7.23
N THR A 420 -16.94 -21.33 -7.19
CA THR A 420 -18.14 -21.52 -8.02
C THR A 420 -19.36 -21.81 -7.14
N ALA A 421 -20.51 -22.01 -7.73
CA ALA A 421 -21.71 -22.45 -7.01
C ALA A 421 -21.53 -23.84 -6.36
N ASP A 422 -20.73 -24.72 -6.99
CA ASP A 422 -20.49 -26.10 -6.55
C ASP A 422 -19.35 -26.20 -5.52
N GLY A 423 -18.63 -25.12 -5.25
CA GLY A 423 -17.52 -25.08 -4.29
C GLY A 423 -16.26 -24.41 -4.81
N THR A 424 -15.13 -24.71 -4.18
CA THR A 424 -13.82 -24.14 -4.54
C THR A 424 -13.00 -25.15 -5.32
N VAL A 425 -12.40 -24.71 -6.43
CA VAL A 425 -11.57 -25.52 -7.33
C VAL A 425 -10.22 -24.84 -7.47
N ASP A 426 -9.12 -25.56 -7.16
CA ASP A 426 -7.75 -25.09 -7.37
C ASP A 426 -7.21 -25.70 -8.68
N ARG A 427 -6.59 -24.86 -9.51
CA ARG A 427 -5.81 -25.28 -10.68
C ARG A 427 -4.38 -24.79 -10.52
N ILE A 428 -3.43 -25.71 -10.68
CA ILE A 428 -2.01 -25.45 -10.43
C ILE A 428 -1.24 -25.64 -11.71
N ALA A 429 -0.44 -24.64 -12.05
CA ALA A 429 0.56 -24.68 -13.10
C ALA A 429 1.96 -24.63 -12.48
N THR A 430 2.94 -25.19 -13.18
CA THR A 430 4.35 -25.17 -12.75
C THR A 430 5.18 -24.39 -13.77
N ALA A 431 5.89 -23.37 -13.30
CA ALA A 431 6.85 -22.60 -14.08
C ALA A 431 8.28 -22.94 -13.62
N SER A 432 9.11 -23.44 -14.55
CA SER A 432 10.54 -23.63 -14.33
C SER A 432 11.27 -22.37 -14.77
N ILE A 433 11.90 -21.67 -13.82
CA ILE A 433 12.69 -20.48 -14.08
C ILE A 433 14.14 -20.93 -14.28
N ARG A 434 14.71 -20.68 -15.47
CA ARG A 434 16.10 -20.97 -15.78
C ARG A 434 16.98 -19.80 -15.41
N GLU A 435 18.03 -20.06 -14.63
CA GLU A 435 19.06 -19.07 -14.37
C GLU A 435 19.69 -18.61 -15.68
N ALA A 436 19.73 -17.31 -15.91
CA ALA A 436 20.30 -16.71 -17.11
C ALA A 436 21.39 -15.68 -16.78
N ILE A 437 21.34 -15.10 -15.61
CA ILE A 437 22.25 -14.02 -15.16
C ILE A 437 22.97 -14.50 -13.90
N PRO A 438 24.25 -14.87 -14.00
CA PRO A 438 25.00 -15.38 -12.85
C PRO A 438 25.18 -14.32 -11.78
N GLU A 439 25.33 -14.75 -10.53
CA GLU A 439 25.64 -13.85 -9.43
C GLU A 439 27.10 -13.36 -9.51
N PRO A 440 27.40 -12.12 -9.04
CA PRO A 440 28.77 -11.63 -8.97
C PRO A 440 29.65 -12.52 -8.09
N LYS A 441 30.78 -13.01 -8.60
CA LYS A 441 31.82 -13.63 -7.81
C LYS A 441 32.88 -12.56 -7.53
N ILE A 442 33.08 -12.21 -6.26
CA ILE A 442 33.85 -11.04 -5.89
C ILE A 442 34.94 -11.34 -4.88
N HIS A 443 36.02 -10.59 -4.97
CA HIS A 443 37.01 -10.45 -3.91
C HIS A 443 37.36 -8.96 -3.69
N LEU A 444 37.98 -8.66 -2.55
CA LEU A 444 38.48 -7.32 -2.27
C LEU A 444 39.99 -7.26 -2.58
N GLN A 445 40.37 -6.33 -3.44
CA GLN A 445 41.74 -5.94 -3.62
C GLN A 445 42.10 -4.94 -2.49
N ALA A 446 42.80 -5.43 -1.49
CA ALA A 446 43.21 -4.69 -0.31
C ALA A 446 44.62 -5.12 0.12
N PRO A 447 45.46 -4.23 0.69
CA PRO A 447 46.73 -4.62 1.25
C PRO A 447 46.53 -5.42 2.55
N THR A 448 47.51 -6.22 2.89
CA THR A 448 47.51 -6.97 4.17
C THR A 448 47.84 -6.10 5.38
N SER A 449 48.49 -4.96 5.16
CA SER A 449 48.85 -4.00 6.22
C SER A 449 48.73 -2.56 5.75
N TRP A 450 48.47 -1.64 6.68
CA TRP A 450 48.31 -0.22 6.43
C TRP A 450 48.91 0.61 7.55
N ASP A 451 49.57 1.73 7.21
CA ASP A 451 50.16 2.66 8.18
C ASP A 451 49.10 3.51 8.94
N GLY A 452 47.84 3.41 8.57
CA GLY A 452 46.74 4.18 9.18
C GLY A 452 46.81 5.69 8.96
N ARG A 453 47.77 6.20 8.16
CA ARG A 453 48.01 7.64 7.96
C ARG A 453 47.93 8.05 6.50
N SER A 454 48.47 7.24 5.60
CA SER A 454 48.33 7.46 4.16
C SER A 454 46.92 7.11 3.70
N PRO A 455 46.32 7.81 2.71
CA PRO A 455 45.08 7.37 2.13
C PRO A 455 45.19 5.93 1.57
N LEU A 456 44.15 5.14 1.75
CA LEU A 456 44.07 3.75 1.31
C LEU A 456 42.82 3.51 0.47
N ASP A 457 43.01 2.91 -0.70
CA ASP A 457 41.92 2.48 -1.58
C ASP A 457 41.74 0.96 -1.48
N ILE A 458 40.50 0.55 -1.33
CA ILE A 458 40.08 -0.86 -1.35
C ILE A 458 39.05 -1.02 -2.47
N THR A 459 39.31 -1.95 -3.39
CA THR A 459 38.49 -2.09 -4.59
C THR A 459 37.84 -3.46 -4.65
N VAL A 460 36.54 -3.51 -5.00
CA VAL A 460 35.85 -4.75 -5.36
C VAL A 460 36.27 -5.16 -6.76
N ILE A 461 36.71 -6.40 -6.89
CA ILE A 461 36.96 -7.03 -8.18
C ILE A 461 35.90 -8.13 -8.40
N ALA A 462 35.23 -8.10 -9.55
CA ALA A 462 34.32 -9.15 -9.97
C ALA A 462 35.07 -10.18 -10.85
N ASP A 463 35.32 -11.37 -10.31
CA ASP A 463 36.09 -12.43 -10.99
C ASP A 463 35.41 -12.95 -12.25
N ASN A 464 34.07 -12.85 -12.31
CA ASN A 464 33.25 -13.29 -13.45
C ASN A 464 32.68 -12.13 -14.28
N GLN A 465 33.33 -10.96 -14.30
CA GLN A 465 32.84 -9.75 -14.99
C GLN A 465 32.47 -10.00 -16.46
N ALA A 466 33.27 -10.82 -17.17
CA ALA A 466 32.98 -11.15 -18.58
C ALA A 466 31.67 -11.93 -18.74
N ALA A 467 31.40 -12.89 -17.83
CA ALA A 467 30.16 -13.65 -17.81
C ALA A 467 28.95 -12.77 -17.48
N LEU A 468 29.10 -11.86 -16.50
CA LEU A 468 28.08 -10.89 -16.11
C LEU A 468 27.72 -9.98 -17.30
N THR A 469 28.72 -9.42 -17.97
CA THR A 469 28.53 -8.58 -19.16
C THR A 469 27.84 -9.32 -20.29
N LYS A 470 28.26 -10.58 -20.58
CA LYS A 470 27.66 -11.40 -21.61
C LYS A 470 26.20 -11.74 -21.31
N ALA A 471 25.87 -11.96 -20.04
CA ALA A 471 24.52 -12.28 -19.59
C ALA A 471 23.60 -11.02 -19.49
N GLY A 472 24.12 -9.82 -19.77
CA GLY A 472 23.34 -8.60 -19.61
C GLY A 472 23.02 -8.26 -18.15
N ALA A 473 23.83 -8.74 -17.21
CA ALA A 473 23.73 -8.38 -15.80
C ALA A 473 23.88 -6.85 -15.69
N GLY A 474 22.95 -6.19 -15.04
CA GLY A 474 22.94 -4.73 -14.85
C GLY A 474 24.21 -4.21 -14.14
N ALA A 475 24.28 -2.91 -13.90
CA ALA A 475 25.36 -2.29 -13.16
C ALA A 475 25.46 -2.88 -11.74
N LEU A 476 26.69 -3.16 -11.30
CA LEU A 476 26.93 -3.62 -9.94
C LEU A 476 26.74 -2.46 -8.94
N THR A 477 25.90 -2.67 -7.96
CA THR A 477 25.75 -1.76 -6.82
C THR A 477 26.58 -2.27 -5.65
N VAL A 478 27.47 -1.44 -5.12
CA VAL A 478 28.35 -1.81 -4.01
C VAL A 478 27.98 -1.05 -2.75
N ARG A 479 27.81 -1.77 -1.65
CA ARG A 479 27.64 -1.22 -0.30
C ARG A 479 28.82 -1.60 0.55
N TRP A 480 29.43 -0.61 1.19
CA TRP A 480 30.61 -0.77 2.01
C TRP A 480 30.29 -0.68 3.50
N GLN A 481 30.98 -1.50 4.28
CA GLN A 481 31.00 -1.44 5.74
C GLN A 481 32.46 -1.62 6.20
N ALA A 482 32.92 -0.73 7.08
CA ALA A 482 34.25 -0.82 7.68
C ALA A 482 34.16 -0.60 9.19
N ASP A 483 35.11 -1.10 9.95
CA ASP A 483 35.20 -0.84 11.38
C ASP A 483 35.30 0.66 11.67
N SER A 484 34.63 1.10 12.73
CA SER A 484 34.44 2.52 13.08
C SER A 484 35.72 3.31 13.34
N PHE A 485 36.86 2.64 13.59
CA PHE A 485 38.13 3.33 13.79
C PHE A 485 38.84 3.72 12.47
N ALA A 486 38.38 3.24 11.32
CA ALA A 486 38.79 3.73 10.01
C ALA A 486 37.90 4.89 9.56
N VAL A 487 38.53 6.02 9.23
CA VAL A 487 37.81 7.21 8.73
C VAL A 487 37.66 7.08 7.22
N THR A 488 36.43 6.85 6.77
CA THR A 488 36.09 6.85 5.36
C THR A 488 36.09 8.27 4.81
N GLN A 489 36.79 8.49 3.69
CA GLN A 489 36.75 9.73 2.95
C GLN A 489 35.59 9.72 1.97
N GLU A 490 35.44 8.61 1.24
CA GLU A 490 34.42 8.42 0.22
C GLU A 490 34.23 6.93 -0.11
N ALA A 491 33.05 6.56 -0.57
CA ALA A 491 32.76 5.28 -1.17
C ALA A 491 32.15 5.54 -2.56
N ARG A 492 32.92 5.34 -3.63
CA ARG A 492 32.51 5.54 -5.02
C ARG A 492 32.44 4.22 -5.76
N GLY A 493 31.21 3.76 -6.06
CA GLY A 493 31.03 2.53 -6.81
C GLY A 493 31.85 1.36 -6.25
N ALA A 494 32.76 0.83 -7.04
CA ALA A 494 33.59 -0.32 -6.66
C ALA A 494 34.73 0.00 -5.69
N THR A 495 35.00 1.25 -5.33
CA THR A 495 36.15 1.64 -4.49
C THR A 495 35.74 2.34 -3.21
N LEU A 496 36.29 1.89 -2.10
CA LEU A 496 36.23 2.53 -0.79
C LEU A 496 37.53 3.28 -0.54
N HIS A 497 37.45 4.59 -0.33
CA HIS A 497 38.58 5.45 -0.01
C HIS A 497 38.61 5.70 1.50
N LEU A 498 39.64 5.21 2.19
CA LEU A 498 39.89 5.45 3.60
C LEU A 498 40.92 6.59 3.75
N LYS A 499 40.61 7.58 4.58
CA LYS A 499 41.46 8.74 4.82
C LYS A 499 42.56 8.45 5.82
N ARG A 500 42.21 7.77 6.93
CA ARG A 500 43.13 7.44 8.04
C ARG A 500 42.49 6.43 8.98
N ALA A 501 43.29 5.83 9.85
CA ALA A 501 42.80 5.12 11.03
C ALA A 501 42.89 6.01 12.28
N GLN A 502 42.15 5.68 13.32
CA GLN A 502 42.15 6.35 14.62
C GLN A 502 43.01 5.60 15.67
N ARG A 503 43.37 4.35 15.37
CA ARG A 503 44.20 3.49 16.22
C ARG A 503 44.83 2.35 15.40
N SER A 504 45.84 1.69 15.93
CA SER A 504 46.35 0.41 15.42
C SER A 504 45.39 -0.74 15.77
N GLY A 505 45.45 -1.81 14.99
CA GLY A 505 44.63 -3.02 15.17
C GLY A 505 44.18 -3.64 13.87
N LEU A 506 43.41 -4.73 13.96
CA LEU A 506 42.83 -5.38 12.78
C LEU A 506 41.60 -4.59 12.30
N LEU A 507 41.65 -4.12 11.07
CA LEU A 507 40.57 -3.44 10.37
C LEU A 507 39.83 -4.46 9.49
N THR A 508 38.56 -4.66 9.74
CA THR A 508 37.70 -5.46 8.86
C THR A 508 36.94 -4.54 7.93
N VAL A 509 36.99 -4.83 6.64
CA VAL A 509 36.20 -4.16 5.60
C VAL A 509 35.38 -5.19 4.89
N LYS A 510 34.07 -4.90 4.71
CA LYS A 510 33.10 -5.74 4.03
C LYS A 510 32.50 -4.97 2.87
N ALA A 511 32.45 -5.60 1.70
CA ALA A 511 31.65 -5.14 0.57
C ALA A 511 30.48 -6.09 0.33
N THR A 512 29.31 -5.54 0.07
CA THR A 512 28.15 -6.27 -0.42
C THR A 512 27.85 -5.77 -1.82
N VAL A 513 27.86 -6.67 -2.79
CA VAL A 513 27.63 -6.36 -4.21
C VAL A 513 26.34 -6.98 -4.67
N ASP A 514 25.55 -6.20 -5.38
CA ASP A 514 24.23 -6.55 -5.86
C ASP A 514 24.10 -6.13 -7.35
N ASN A 515 23.61 -7.04 -8.19
CA ASN A 515 23.28 -6.80 -9.59
C ASN A 515 21.76 -6.97 -9.86
N GLY A 516 20.94 -6.82 -8.82
CA GLY A 516 19.50 -7.06 -8.83
C GLY A 516 19.11 -8.51 -8.50
N GLY A 517 20.10 -9.38 -8.23
CA GLY A 517 19.91 -10.76 -7.79
C GLY A 517 20.15 -10.95 -6.29
N ILE A 518 20.78 -12.08 -5.93
CA ILE A 518 21.17 -12.34 -4.56
C ILE A 518 22.50 -11.59 -4.26
N PRO A 519 22.52 -10.70 -3.25
CA PRO A 519 23.74 -9.96 -2.93
C PRO A 519 24.88 -10.88 -2.51
N THR A 520 26.06 -10.68 -3.07
CA THR A 520 27.29 -11.40 -2.71
C THR A 520 28.15 -10.54 -1.81
N THR A 521 28.87 -11.15 -0.86
CA THR A 521 29.71 -10.42 0.08
C THR A 521 31.16 -10.88 0.00
N ALA A 522 32.10 -9.92 0.17
CA ALA A 522 33.51 -10.19 0.37
C ALA A 522 34.04 -9.37 1.57
N ASN A 523 34.99 -9.93 2.29
CA ASN A 523 35.64 -9.29 3.43
C ASN A 523 37.16 -9.22 3.22
N ALA A 524 37.77 -8.16 3.73
CA ALA A 524 39.24 -8.04 3.86
C ALA A 524 39.60 -7.66 5.29
N THR A 525 40.68 -8.23 5.79
CA THR A 525 41.26 -7.86 7.09
C THR A 525 42.62 -7.24 6.87
N ILE A 526 42.86 -6.05 7.41
CA ILE A 526 44.05 -5.24 7.21
C ILE A 526 44.68 -4.97 8.58
N ASP A 527 45.93 -5.30 8.74
CA ASP A 527 46.70 -5.00 9.97
C ASP A 527 47.13 -3.52 9.95
N VAL A 528 46.45 -2.70 10.74
CA VAL A 528 46.76 -1.28 10.86
C VAL A 528 47.87 -1.10 11.89
N ARG A 529 49.00 -0.58 11.44
CA ARG A 529 50.18 -0.31 12.26
C ARG A 529 50.56 1.16 12.16
N GLU A 530 50.05 1.97 13.08
CA GLU A 530 50.44 3.37 13.13
C GLU A 530 51.93 3.51 13.44
N PRO A 531 52.67 4.39 12.73
CA PRO A 531 54.10 4.63 13.00
C PRO A 531 54.28 5.20 14.42
N THR A 532 55.33 4.77 15.08
CA THR A 532 55.71 5.29 16.38
C THR A 532 56.08 6.78 16.30
N LYS A 533 56.02 7.49 17.42
CA LYS A 533 56.31 8.94 17.47
C LYS A 533 57.72 9.28 16.89
N GLU A 534 58.68 8.39 17.02
CA GLU A 534 60.04 8.52 16.46
C GLU A 534 60.09 8.42 14.93
N ALA A 535 59.25 7.56 14.33
CA ALA A 535 59.15 7.43 12.89
C ALA A 535 58.49 8.66 12.23
N TRP A 536 57.71 9.42 12.98
CA TRP A 536 57.11 10.69 12.53
C TRP A 536 58.14 11.81 12.46
N THR A 537 59.04 11.90 13.43
CA THR A 537 60.12 12.90 13.47
C THR A 537 61.12 12.70 12.35
N THR A 538 61.43 11.46 11.97
CA THR A 538 62.32 11.15 10.83
C THR A 538 61.71 11.46 9.46
N ARG A 539 60.39 11.30 9.27
CA ARG A 539 59.71 11.69 8.03
C ARG A 539 59.52 13.21 7.90
N ALA A 540 59.37 13.92 8.99
CA ALA A 540 59.31 15.39 9.00
C ALA A 540 60.67 16.05 8.74
N ALA A 541 61.75 15.30 8.86
CA ALA A 541 63.13 15.77 8.66
C ALA A 541 63.69 15.47 7.25
N ASP A 542 62.89 14.94 6.31
CA ASP A 542 63.30 14.76 4.91
C ASP A 542 63.34 16.11 4.19
N PRO A 543 64.50 16.66 3.89
CA PRO A 543 64.67 18.01 3.35
C PRO A 543 64.23 18.13 1.87
N THR A 544 63.89 17.03 1.20
CA THR A 544 63.44 17.06 -0.19
C THR A 544 61.96 17.42 -0.36
N ARG A 545 61.20 17.53 0.73
CA ARG A 545 59.77 17.80 0.70
C ARG A 545 59.34 19.24 0.95
N ASN A 546 60.29 20.14 1.28
CA ASN A 546 60.06 21.57 1.51
C ASN A 546 60.86 22.41 0.52
N GLN A 547 60.40 22.54 -0.70
CA GLN A 547 60.70 23.73 -1.50
C GLN A 547 59.45 24.61 -1.46
N PRO A 548 59.51 25.80 -0.85
CA PRO A 548 58.40 26.74 -0.90
C PRO A 548 58.39 27.43 -2.26
N THR A 549 57.34 27.25 -3.00
CA THR A 549 57.04 28.16 -4.10
C THR A 549 56.60 29.49 -3.48
N THR A 550 57.51 30.46 -3.55
CA THR A 550 57.23 31.87 -3.30
C THR A 550 56.25 32.39 -4.36
N ASN A 551 55.11 32.86 -3.92
CA ASN A 551 54.42 33.99 -4.56
C ASN A 551 53.69 34.83 -3.50
N SER A 552 54.09 36.08 -3.55
CA SER A 552 53.78 37.19 -2.66
C SER A 552 52.31 37.64 -2.66
N THR A 553 51.81 37.82 -1.46
CA THR A 553 51.01 38.91 -0.80
C THR A 553 50.04 39.79 -1.66
N PRO A 554 49.04 40.49 -1.10
CA PRO A 554 48.74 40.79 0.31
C PRO A 554 47.25 40.73 0.73
N GLY A 555 47.08 40.60 2.02
CA GLY A 555 46.13 41.37 2.89
C GLY A 555 44.64 41.31 2.69
N MET A 556 43.91 40.78 3.68
CA MET A 556 42.94 41.57 4.49
C MET A 556 42.18 40.70 5.48
N THR A 557 42.29 41.12 6.71
CA THR A 557 41.32 41.12 7.83
C THR A 557 40.33 39.98 8.06
N ALA A 558 40.33 39.51 9.29
CA ALA A 558 39.45 38.57 9.97
C ALA A 558 37.99 39.01 10.02
N ALA A 559 37.10 38.04 9.85
CA ALA A 559 35.77 38.08 10.45
C ALA A 559 35.37 36.67 10.93
N LYS A 560 35.01 36.61 12.19
CA LYS A 560 34.41 35.44 12.88
C LYS A 560 33.06 35.14 12.28
N ALA A 561 32.77 33.87 12.01
CA ALA A 561 31.40 33.36 11.89
C ALA A 561 31.28 31.93 12.44
N PRO A 562 30.09 31.53 12.92
CA PRO A 562 29.93 30.45 13.90
C PRO A 562 29.73 29.07 13.26
N CYS A 563 30.03 28.03 14.06
CA CYS A 563 29.72 26.63 13.78
C CYS A 563 28.25 26.39 13.46
N THR A 564 27.99 25.79 12.31
CA THR A 564 26.70 25.15 12.03
C THR A 564 26.95 23.69 11.64
N ALA A 565 26.23 22.80 12.31
CA ALA A 565 26.30 21.37 12.12
C ALA A 565 25.84 20.97 10.71
N MET A 566 26.62 20.13 10.03
CA MET A 566 26.22 19.52 8.76
C MET A 566 25.41 18.26 9.00
N ALA A 567 24.18 18.28 8.51
CA ALA A 567 23.34 17.12 8.34
C ALA A 567 23.76 16.36 7.07
N SER A 568 23.80 15.04 7.16
CA SER A 568 24.12 14.12 6.06
C SER A 568 23.01 14.12 5.00
N SER A 569 23.31 14.50 3.77
CA SER A 569 22.44 14.34 2.59
C SER A 569 22.64 12.95 1.98
N ILE A 570 21.59 12.14 1.97
CA ILE A 570 21.48 10.91 1.18
C ILE A 570 20.97 11.32 -0.20
N ALA A 571 21.81 11.18 -1.22
CA ALA A 571 21.40 11.36 -2.61
C ALA A 571 20.61 10.13 -3.10
N ARG A 572 19.35 10.33 -3.45
CA ARG A 572 18.51 9.37 -4.20
C ARG A 572 18.75 9.56 -5.69
N VAL A 573 19.07 8.47 -6.37
CA VAL A 573 18.98 8.39 -7.84
C VAL A 573 17.55 8.01 -8.20
N GLN A 574 16.87 8.88 -8.92
CA GLN A 574 15.57 8.63 -9.55
C GLN A 574 15.75 7.72 -10.75
N SER A 575 15.00 6.61 -10.80
CA SER A 575 14.75 5.84 -12.01
C SER A 575 13.47 6.37 -12.66
N SER A 576 13.60 6.88 -13.88
CA SER A 576 12.48 7.26 -14.75
C SER A 576 11.81 6.02 -15.32
N PRO A 577 10.48 5.97 -15.45
CA PRO A 577 9.82 4.97 -16.28
C PRO A 577 9.79 5.48 -17.73
N SER A 578 10.06 4.61 -18.67
CA SER A 578 9.75 4.79 -20.09
C SER A 578 8.55 3.91 -20.50
N PRO A 579 7.88 4.21 -21.63
CA PRO A 579 6.45 4.41 -21.80
C PRO A 579 5.57 3.17 -21.76
#